data_4cbab967f2f5f88ab20c894490e8ab9e
#
_entry.id   4cbab967f2f5f88ab20c894490e8ab9e
#
_cell.length_a   1.000
_cell.length_b   1.000
_cell.length_c   1.000
_cell.angle_alpha   90.00
_cell.angle_beta   90.00
_cell.angle_gamma   90.00
#
_symmetry.space_group_name_H-M   'P 1'
#
loop_
_entity.id
_entity.type
_entity.pdbx_description
1 polymer ?
#
loop_
_entity_poly.entity_id
_entity_poly.type
_entity_poly.pdbx_seq_one_letter_code
_entity_poly.pdbx_strand_id
1 'polypeptide(L)'
;MIRIKSLIGLLFLLLMGQGAQALEIEITQGVEGALPIAVVPFPYTGKDNPPAQDVAAVIAADLARSGRFRTLPLKEMLARPSRPEQVDFRDWRAVNVENLVIGEVEPNGKGGFLVKFRLFDVLRGAQITGFSFPTTQNDLRSTAHRIADLIYEELIGVRGAFDTRIAYITSVRDRKGRETVHLKVADADGFNPQTIVTSTEPLMSPAWSPDGRRIAYVSFEKRRPSVWVQDVFTGKRQRVSAYKGINGAPAWSPDGRYLALTLSKDGNPDIFILDLRRRSLRPLTRHWAIDTEPAWSPDGRYIAFTSDRGGTPQIYRVPVSGGTPERVTFEGSYNARAAWSPDGRYLAMVTRVNGAFRIGLLDTENGALQILSRGRLDESPSFAPNGSMIIYAGRDKGRGVLWAVSTDGRVRQRLANQAGDVREPAWSPYHQQ
;
A
#
# COMPACT_ATOMS: atom_id res chain seq x y z
N MET A 1 21.05 64.32 32.22
CA MET A 1 21.83 63.65 31.14
C MET A 1 21.68 62.15 31.31
N ILE A 2 20.73 61.56 30.61
CA ILE A 2 20.46 60.12 30.65
C ILE A 2 20.56 59.62 29.19
N ARG A 3 21.53 58.75 28.93
CA ARG A 3 21.75 58.15 27.62
C ARG A 3 20.85 56.93 27.42
N ILE A 4 19.97 56.99 26.41
CA ILE A 4 19.17 55.90 25.93
C ILE A 4 20.05 55.06 24.99
N LYS A 5 20.29 53.78 25.35
CA LYS A 5 20.91 52.81 24.46
C LYS A 5 19.81 52.03 23.74
N SER A 6 19.75 52.17 22.42
CA SER A 6 18.91 51.38 21.51
C SER A 6 19.39 49.94 21.46
N LEU A 7 18.50 49.01 21.76
CA LEU A 7 18.69 47.58 21.58
C LEU A 7 18.01 47.17 20.27
N ILE A 8 18.79 46.92 19.20
CA ILE A 8 18.30 46.34 17.96
C ILE A 8 18.27 44.83 18.16
N GLY A 9 17.07 44.30 18.30
CA GLY A 9 16.82 42.87 18.34
C GLY A 9 16.84 42.28 16.94
N LEU A 10 17.85 41.48 16.65
CA LEU A 10 17.97 40.69 15.41
C LEU A 10 17.02 39.49 15.49
N LEU A 11 15.89 39.55 14.80
CA LEU A 11 14.92 38.46 14.68
C LEU A 11 15.47 37.48 13.63
N PHE A 12 16.10 36.40 14.08
CA PHE A 12 16.48 35.27 13.22
C PHE A 12 15.21 34.45 12.93
N LEU A 13 14.65 34.62 11.73
CA LEU A 13 13.66 33.66 11.17
C LEU A 13 14.37 32.36 10.87
N LEU A 14 14.21 31.39 11.75
CA LEU A 14 14.49 29.98 11.46
C LEU A 14 13.43 29.44 10.47
N LEU A 15 13.70 29.51 9.19
CA LEU A 15 13.06 28.70 8.17
C LEU A 15 13.44 27.24 8.45
N MET A 16 12.58 26.52 9.18
CA MET A 16 12.65 25.07 9.22
C MET A 16 12.26 24.55 7.83
N GLY A 17 13.25 24.31 7.00
CA GLY A 17 13.11 23.49 5.81
C GLY A 17 12.62 22.11 6.27
N GLN A 18 11.42 21.72 5.90
CA GLN A 18 10.97 20.34 5.98
C GLN A 18 11.83 19.56 4.98
N GLY A 19 12.96 19.02 5.47
CA GLY A 19 13.75 18.07 4.73
C GLY A 19 12.86 16.90 4.37
N ALA A 20 12.69 16.63 3.10
CA ALA A 20 12.12 15.39 2.60
C ALA A 20 12.94 14.26 3.22
N GLN A 21 12.39 13.57 4.23
CA GLN A 21 13.04 12.39 4.77
C GLN A 21 13.03 11.32 3.68
N ALA A 22 14.21 10.94 3.25
CA ALA A 22 14.39 9.86 2.31
C ALA A 22 13.74 8.57 2.84
N LEU A 23 13.08 7.84 1.96
CA LEU A 23 12.56 6.51 2.22
C LEU A 23 13.76 5.63 2.62
N GLU A 24 13.72 5.02 3.81
CA GLU A 24 14.76 4.09 4.24
C GLU A 24 14.49 2.74 3.57
N ILE A 25 15.12 2.50 2.43
CA ILE A 25 15.04 1.24 1.69
C ILE A 25 16.15 0.33 2.22
N GLU A 26 15.79 -0.71 2.94
CA GLU A 26 16.69 -1.78 3.33
C GLU A 26 16.70 -2.84 2.22
N ILE A 27 17.69 -2.79 1.34
CA ILE A 27 17.93 -3.87 0.35
C ILE A 27 18.67 -4.98 1.08
N THR A 28 17.97 -6.06 1.42
CA THR A 28 18.48 -7.14 2.27
C THR A 28 19.40 -8.13 1.55
N GLN A 29 19.40 -8.13 0.23
CA GLN A 29 20.38 -8.80 -0.64
C GLN A 29 20.58 -7.88 -1.83
N GLY A 30 21.86 -7.70 -2.28
CA GLY A 30 22.13 -6.97 -3.51
C GLY A 30 21.20 -7.52 -4.59
N VAL A 31 20.47 -6.64 -5.28
CA VAL A 31 19.47 -7.07 -6.26
C VAL A 31 20.22 -7.56 -7.49
N GLU A 32 20.75 -8.80 -7.42
CA GLU A 32 21.25 -9.48 -8.59
C GLU A 32 20.10 -9.54 -9.61
N GLY A 33 20.31 -8.95 -10.79
CA GLY A 33 19.32 -8.89 -11.86
C GLY A 33 18.40 -7.65 -11.85
N ALA A 34 18.64 -6.64 -11.00
CA ALA A 34 17.92 -5.37 -11.13
C ALA A 34 18.34 -4.62 -12.39
N LEU A 35 17.36 -4.20 -13.19
CA LEU A 35 17.58 -3.49 -14.45
C LEU A 35 18.18 -2.09 -14.19
N PRO A 36 19.37 -1.79 -14.76
CA PRO A 36 19.95 -0.46 -14.66
C PRO A 36 19.12 0.56 -15.42
N ILE A 37 18.66 1.61 -14.72
CA ILE A 37 17.83 2.66 -15.31
C ILE A 37 18.28 4.04 -14.84
N ALA A 38 18.28 5.01 -15.76
CA ALA A 38 18.43 6.42 -15.42
C ALA A 38 17.11 7.15 -15.65
N VAL A 39 16.68 7.93 -14.67
CA VAL A 39 15.53 8.85 -14.78
C VAL A 39 16.11 10.26 -14.69
N VAL A 40 16.19 10.92 -15.83
CA VAL A 40 16.75 12.27 -15.91
C VAL A 40 15.76 13.28 -15.36
N PRO A 41 16.18 14.34 -14.65
CA PRO A 41 15.29 15.40 -14.21
C PRO A 41 14.46 15.99 -15.35
N PHE A 42 13.16 16.22 -15.13
CA PHE A 42 12.27 16.80 -16.12
C PHE A 42 12.26 18.33 -15.96
N PRO A 43 12.91 19.09 -16.87
CA PRO A 43 12.90 20.55 -16.79
C PRO A 43 11.48 21.10 -16.98
N TYR A 44 11.19 22.18 -16.27
CA TYR A 44 10.00 22.97 -16.52
C TYR A 44 10.31 24.02 -17.59
N THR A 45 9.51 24.08 -18.64
CA THR A 45 9.73 24.96 -19.80
C THR A 45 8.95 26.26 -19.73
N GLY A 46 8.08 26.44 -18.71
CA GLY A 46 7.28 27.64 -18.52
C GLY A 46 8.04 28.83 -17.95
N LYS A 47 7.44 30.02 -18.03
CA LYS A 47 7.93 31.25 -17.40
C LYS A 47 7.31 31.52 -16.05
N ASP A 48 6.23 30.79 -15.72
CA ASP A 48 5.49 30.92 -14.48
C ASP A 48 6.12 30.08 -13.36
N ASN A 49 5.45 29.97 -12.21
CA ASN A 49 5.94 29.14 -11.11
C ASN A 49 6.08 27.67 -11.53
N PRO A 50 7.26 27.06 -11.29
CA PRO A 50 7.47 25.66 -11.59
C PRO A 50 6.56 24.76 -10.75
N PRO A 51 6.33 23.50 -11.18
CA PRO A 51 5.59 22.54 -10.41
C PRO A 51 6.24 22.33 -9.03
N ALA A 52 5.44 22.25 -7.97
CA ALA A 52 5.95 22.00 -6.61
C ALA A 52 6.47 20.57 -6.42
N GLN A 53 6.11 19.64 -7.33
CA GLN A 53 6.49 18.25 -7.28
C GLN A 53 7.53 17.94 -8.36
N ASP A 54 8.65 17.37 -7.95
CA ASP A 54 9.65 16.80 -8.89
C ASP A 54 9.14 15.44 -9.40
N VAL A 55 8.64 15.44 -10.63
CA VAL A 55 8.06 14.27 -11.30
C VAL A 55 9.11 13.17 -11.48
N ALA A 56 10.31 13.52 -11.94
CA ALA A 56 11.39 12.56 -12.19
C ALA A 56 11.87 11.90 -10.90
N ALA A 57 11.96 12.66 -9.81
CA ALA A 57 12.36 12.12 -8.51
C ALA A 57 11.32 11.10 -7.97
N VAL A 58 10.01 11.34 -8.16
CA VAL A 58 8.96 10.39 -7.79
C VAL A 58 9.08 9.11 -8.62
N ILE A 59 9.22 9.23 -9.95
CA ILE A 59 9.39 8.07 -10.85
C ILE A 59 10.62 7.24 -10.43
N ALA A 60 11.77 7.90 -10.21
CA ALA A 60 12.99 7.21 -9.79
C ALA A 60 12.83 6.49 -8.46
N ALA A 61 12.15 7.11 -7.48
CA ALA A 61 11.87 6.51 -6.18
C ALA A 61 10.94 5.29 -6.29
N ASP A 62 9.91 5.37 -7.13
CA ASP A 62 8.97 4.26 -7.37
C ASP A 62 9.68 3.06 -7.98
N LEU A 63 10.45 3.28 -9.05
CA LEU A 63 11.19 2.21 -9.71
C LEU A 63 12.21 1.57 -8.75
N ALA A 64 12.95 2.38 -7.99
CA ALA A 64 13.91 1.89 -7.01
C ALA A 64 13.24 1.05 -5.91
N ARG A 65 12.11 1.52 -5.35
CA ARG A 65 11.40 0.81 -4.27
C ARG A 65 10.78 -0.52 -4.71
N SER A 66 10.55 -0.72 -6.01
CA SER A 66 10.09 -2.02 -6.51
C SER A 66 11.14 -3.13 -6.37
N GLY A 67 12.42 -2.75 -6.23
CA GLY A 67 13.56 -3.65 -6.22
C GLY A 67 13.87 -4.30 -7.57
N ARG A 68 13.12 -3.98 -8.61
CA ARG A 68 13.33 -4.48 -9.98
C ARG A 68 14.29 -3.60 -10.78
N PHE A 69 14.56 -2.39 -10.27
CA PHE A 69 15.42 -1.41 -10.93
C PHE A 69 16.53 -0.90 -10.03
N ARG A 70 17.68 -0.70 -10.62
CA ARG A 70 18.81 0.03 -10.04
C ARG A 70 18.90 1.41 -10.70
N THR A 71 18.36 2.42 -10.01
CA THR A 71 18.34 3.78 -10.52
C THR A 71 19.72 4.43 -10.39
N LEU A 72 20.20 5.07 -11.48
CA LEU A 72 21.45 5.84 -11.48
C LEU A 72 21.27 7.11 -10.63
N PRO A 73 22.12 7.36 -9.61
CA PRO A 73 22.08 8.59 -8.83
C PRO A 73 22.34 9.82 -9.71
N LEU A 74 21.63 10.93 -9.43
CA LEU A 74 21.73 12.18 -10.21
C LEU A 74 23.15 12.71 -10.36
N LYS A 75 24.00 12.53 -9.32
CA LYS A 75 25.41 12.96 -9.30
C LYS A 75 26.31 12.16 -10.27
N GLU A 76 25.86 10.98 -10.68
CA GLU A 76 26.59 10.07 -11.59
C GLU A 76 26.14 10.22 -13.04
N MET A 77 25.12 11.01 -13.31
CA MET A 77 24.64 11.29 -14.67
C MET A 77 25.59 12.23 -15.41
N LEU A 78 26.08 11.80 -16.57
CA LEU A 78 27.00 12.57 -17.40
C LEU A 78 26.29 13.69 -18.19
N ALA A 79 25.03 13.52 -18.51
CA ALA A 79 24.21 14.47 -19.26
C ALA A 79 22.78 14.55 -18.68
N ARG A 80 22.03 15.57 -19.08
CA ARG A 80 20.62 15.78 -18.66
C ARG A 80 19.74 16.11 -19.87
N PRO A 81 19.59 15.18 -20.84
CA PRO A 81 18.75 15.40 -21.99
C PRO A 81 17.27 15.42 -21.56
N SER A 82 16.48 16.31 -22.16
CA SER A 82 15.02 16.34 -22.04
C SER A 82 14.32 15.98 -23.33
N ARG A 83 15.04 16.01 -24.46
CA ARG A 83 14.53 15.70 -25.79
C ARG A 83 15.37 14.63 -26.48
N PRO A 84 14.78 13.85 -27.41
CA PRO A 84 15.48 12.73 -28.09
C PRO A 84 16.77 13.15 -28.77
N GLU A 85 16.79 14.33 -29.39
CA GLU A 85 17.92 14.83 -30.17
C GLU A 85 19.18 15.15 -29.31
N GLN A 86 18.97 15.26 -28.00
CA GLN A 86 20.01 15.55 -27.01
C GLN A 86 20.65 14.27 -26.43
N VAL A 87 20.09 13.08 -26.75
CA VAL A 87 20.55 11.82 -26.18
C VAL A 87 21.77 11.29 -26.94
N ASP A 88 22.93 11.26 -26.28
CA ASP A 88 24.07 10.46 -26.73
C ASP A 88 24.09 9.13 -25.95
N PHE A 89 23.69 8.05 -26.61
CA PHE A 89 23.62 6.73 -25.96
C PHE A 89 24.99 6.20 -25.49
N ARG A 90 26.11 6.74 -26.00
CA ARG A 90 27.45 6.33 -25.56
C ARG A 90 27.70 6.74 -24.12
N ASP A 91 27.23 7.93 -23.71
CA ASP A 91 27.39 8.43 -22.35
C ASP A 91 26.67 7.49 -21.34
N TRP A 92 25.49 7.02 -21.68
CA TRP A 92 24.69 6.14 -20.81
C TRP A 92 25.25 4.72 -20.74
N ARG A 93 25.81 4.20 -21.86
CA ARG A 93 26.54 2.92 -21.85
C ARG A 93 27.79 2.99 -20.98
N ALA A 94 28.50 4.11 -20.98
CA ALA A 94 29.71 4.31 -20.18
C ALA A 94 29.45 4.24 -18.66
N VAL A 95 28.23 4.55 -18.22
CA VAL A 95 27.79 4.44 -16.80
C VAL A 95 26.92 3.21 -16.54
N ASN A 96 26.96 2.21 -17.44
CA ASN A 96 26.22 0.94 -17.32
C ASN A 96 24.69 1.12 -17.13
N VAL A 97 24.08 2.06 -17.83
CA VAL A 97 22.64 2.24 -17.92
C VAL A 97 22.11 1.49 -19.13
N GLU A 98 21.10 0.66 -18.94
CA GLU A 98 20.43 -0.08 -20.01
C GLU A 98 19.14 0.59 -20.47
N ASN A 99 18.47 1.30 -19.56
CA ASN A 99 17.19 1.98 -19.81
C ASN A 99 17.29 3.45 -19.41
N LEU A 100 16.81 4.35 -20.28
CA LEU A 100 16.87 5.78 -20.04
C LEU A 100 15.48 6.41 -20.13
N VAL A 101 15.09 7.14 -19.09
CA VAL A 101 13.87 7.94 -19.05
C VAL A 101 14.25 9.41 -19.12
N ILE A 102 13.73 10.10 -20.12
CA ILE A 102 13.81 11.56 -20.24
C ILE A 102 12.41 12.17 -20.30
N GLY A 103 12.29 13.44 -20.01
CA GLY A 103 11.01 14.14 -20.11
C GLY A 103 11.10 15.63 -19.87
N GLU A 104 9.97 16.28 -19.97
CA GLU A 104 9.79 17.70 -19.70
C GLU A 104 8.40 17.99 -19.14
N VAL A 105 8.28 19.08 -18.40
CA VAL A 105 7.01 19.59 -17.90
C VAL A 105 6.75 20.94 -18.53
N GLU A 106 5.61 21.07 -19.22
CA GLU A 106 5.21 22.30 -19.91
C GLU A 106 3.93 22.87 -19.25
N PRO A 107 3.72 24.18 -19.29
CA PRO A 107 2.42 24.75 -18.94
C PRO A 107 1.38 24.35 -20.00
N ASN A 108 0.16 23.98 -19.57
CA ASN A 108 -0.90 23.57 -20.51
C ASN A 108 -1.88 24.70 -20.91
N GLY A 109 -1.57 25.95 -20.57
CA GLY A 109 -2.38 27.12 -20.89
C GLY A 109 -3.69 27.26 -20.10
N LYS A 110 -4.02 26.29 -19.23
CA LYS A 110 -5.25 26.27 -18.37
C LYS A 110 -4.95 26.26 -16.88
N GLY A 111 -3.77 26.74 -16.48
CA GLY A 111 -3.31 26.72 -15.09
C GLY A 111 -2.87 25.34 -14.57
N GLY A 112 -2.65 24.39 -15.48
CA GLY A 112 -2.11 23.06 -15.20
C GLY A 112 -0.82 22.81 -16.00
N PHE A 113 -0.46 21.54 -16.11
CA PHE A 113 0.78 21.10 -16.75
C PHE A 113 0.52 20.03 -17.80
N LEU A 114 1.48 19.90 -18.73
CA LEU A 114 1.62 18.76 -19.62
C LEU A 114 2.94 18.09 -19.31
N VAL A 115 2.89 16.88 -18.76
CA VAL A 115 4.06 16.06 -18.48
C VAL A 115 4.29 15.13 -19.65
N LYS A 116 5.48 15.23 -20.27
CA LYS A 116 5.91 14.35 -21.35
C LYS A 116 7.05 13.48 -20.86
N PHE A 117 7.04 12.20 -21.21
CA PHE A 117 8.17 11.31 -20.97
C PHE A 117 8.45 10.42 -22.16
N ARG A 118 9.67 9.91 -22.25
CA ARG A 118 10.11 8.89 -23.20
C ARG A 118 11.04 7.91 -22.50
N LEU A 119 10.87 6.65 -22.83
CA LEU A 119 11.70 5.53 -22.38
C LEU A 119 12.52 5.02 -23.56
N PHE A 120 13.80 4.83 -23.38
CA PHE A 120 14.73 4.33 -24.39
C PHE A 120 15.44 3.05 -23.91
N ASP A 121 15.66 2.14 -24.85
CA ASP A 121 16.64 1.07 -24.74
C ASP A 121 18.02 1.66 -25.15
N VAL A 122 18.92 1.78 -24.20
CA VAL A 122 20.25 2.39 -24.40
C VAL A 122 21.15 1.49 -25.27
N LEU A 123 21.00 0.17 -25.13
CA LEU A 123 21.83 -0.79 -25.87
C LEU A 123 21.47 -0.79 -27.35
N ARG A 124 20.18 -0.75 -27.66
CA ARG A 124 19.66 -0.67 -29.05
C ARG A 124 19.70 0.75 -29.61
N GLY A 125 19.77 1.78 -28.75
CA GLY A 125 19.70 3.18 -29.17
C GLY A 125 18.32 3.56 -29.71
N ALA A 126 17.27 2.95 -29.22
CA ALA A 126 15.90 3.09 -29.73
C ALA A 126 14.89 3.49 -28.62
N GLN A 127 13.89 4.28 -28.98
CA GLN A 127 12.78 4.57 -28.10
C GLN A 127 11.87 3.34 -27.97
N ILE A 128 11.58 2.96 -26.73
CA ILE A 128 10.62 1.89 -26.41
C ILE A 128 9.19 2.45 -26.44
N THR A 129 8.96 3.51 -25.65
CA THR A 129 7.64 4.13 -25.52
C THR A 129 7.74 5.60 -25.12
N GLY A 130 6.62 6.33 -25.15
CA GLY A 130 6.53 7.70 -24.67
C GLY A 130 5.12 8.23 -24.76
N PHE A 131 4.74 9.02 -23.75
CA PHE A 131 3.39 9.59 -23.62
C PHE A 131 3.43 11.02 -23.12
N SER A 132 2.28 11.68 -23.24
CA SER A 132 2.04 13.03 -22.71
C SER A 132 0.77 13.02 -21.86
N PHE A 133 0.85 13.57 -20.65
CA PHE A 133 -0.24 13.60 -19.69
C PHE A 133 -0.59 15.03 -19.31
N PRO A 134 -1.80 15.52 -19.67
CA PRO A 134 -2.33 16.72 -19.07
C PRO A 134 -2.62 16.46 -17.58
N THR A 135 -2.20 17.37 -16.70
CA THR A 135 -2.34 17.20 -15.26
C THR A 135 -2.52 18.53 -14.55
N THR A 136 -2.97 18.49 -13.30
CA THR A 136 -3.05 19.67 -12.42
C THR A 136 -1.92 19.63 -11.40
N GLN A 137 -1.72 20.74 -10.65
CA GLN A 137 -0.76 20.81 -9.54
C GLN A 137 -1.00 19.70 -8.51
N ASN A 138 -2.27 19.39 -8.22
CA ASN A 138 -2.64 18.38 -7.22
C ASN A 138 -2.41 16.94 -7.70
N ASP A 139 -2.48 16.72 -9.02
CA ASP A 139 -2.40 15.40 -9.62
C ASP A 139 -1.01 15.05 -10.17
N LEU A 140 -0.03 15.97 -10.06
CA LEU A 140 1.33 15.76 -10.56
C LEU A 140 1.98 14.49 -10.00
N ARG A 141 1.75 14.22 -8.70
CA ARG A 141 2.32 13.04 -8.05
C ARG A 141 1.68 11.75 -8.57
N SER A 142 0.36 11.69 -8.68
CA SER A 142 -0.36 10.56 -9.30
C SER A 142 0.08 10.37 -10.76
N THR A 143 0.29 11.46 -11.51
CA THR A 143 0.85 11.39 -12.88
C THR A 143 2.24 10.77 -12.89
N ALA A 144 3.12 11.11 -11.94
CA ALA A 144 4.44 10.51 -11.81
C ALA A 144 4.37 9.01 -11.50
N HIS A 145 3.52 8.62 -10.56
CA HIS A 145 3.26 7.20 -10.23
C HIS A 145 2.73 6.42 -11.44
N ARG A 146 1.79 7.02 -12.21
CA ARG A 146 1.28 6.42 -13.44
C ARG A 146 2.37 6.25 -14.51
N ILE A 147 3.28 7.19 -14.66
CA ILE A 147 4.43 7.07 -15.56
C ILE A 147 5.33 5.92 -15.09
N ALA A 148 5.61 5.83 -13.78
CA ALA A 148 6.37 4.72 -13.22
C ALA A 148 5.68 3.37 -13.45
N ASP A 149 4.34 3.28 -13.33
CA ASP A 149 3.56 2.07 -13.65
C ASP A 149 3.75 1.64 -15.11
N LEU A 150 3.70 2.58 -16.07
CA LEU A 150 3.91 2.30 -17.48
C LEU A 150 5.35 1.83 -17.78
N ILE A 151 6.35 2.50 -17.20
CA ILE A 151 7.75 2.08 -17.34
C ILE A 151 7.96 0.67 -16.77
N TYR A 152 7.34 0.41 -15.62
CA TYR A 152 7.40 -0.91 -14.99
C TYR A 152 6.76 -1.98 -15.89
N GLU A 153 5.60 -1.70 -16.46
CA GLU A 153 4.87 -2.61 -17.35
C GLU A 153 5.67 -2.92 -18.62
N GLU A 154 6.24 -1.91 -19.27
CA GLU A 154 7.05 -2.05 -20.48
C GLU A 154 8.31 -2.91 -20.26
N LEU A 155 8.95 -2.79 -19.10
CA LEU A 155 10.22 -3.44 -18.84
C LEU A 155 10.09 -4.78 -18.08
N ILE A 156 9.00 -4.98 -17.32
CA ILE A 156 8.77 -6.17 -16.48
C ILE A 156 7.66 -7.06 -17.03
N GLY A 157 6.76 -6.52 -17.87
CA GLY A 157 5.65 -7.26 -18.49
C GLY A 157 4.40 -7.37 -17.62
N VAL A 158 4.35 -6.71 -16.46
CA VAL A 158 3.16 -6.63 -15.60
C VAL A 158 2.95 -5.18 -15.18
N ARG A 159 1.69 -4.75 -15.05
CA ARG A 159 1.35 -3.39 -14.64
C ARG A 159 1.99 -3.06 -13.29
N GLY A 160 2.55 -1.86 -13.12
CA GLY A 160 3.02 -1.35 -11.85
C GLY A 160 1.85 -1.15 -10.86
N ALA A 161 2.16 -0.92 -9.58
CA ALA A 161 1.17 -0.65 -8.54
C ALA A 161 1.53 0.63 -7.75
N PHE A 162 2.19 1.59 -8.41
CA PHE A 162 2.63 2.83 -7.78
C PHE A 162 1.49 3.83 -7.67
N ASP A 163 0.65 3.98 -8.73
CA ASP A 163 -0.57 4.80 -8.70
C ASP A 163 -1.72 4.06 -8.01
N THR A 164 -1.49 3.70 -6.75
CA THR A 164 -2.47 3.05 -5.88
C THR A 164 -2.45 3.70 -4.50
N ARG A 165 -3.32 3.27 -3.60
CA ARG A 165 -3.44 3.82 -2.25
C ARG A 165 -3.31 2.74 -1.18
N ILE A 166 -3.01 3.19 0.04
CA ILE A 166 -3.07 2.35 1.23
C ILE A 166 -4.01 2.97 2.25
N ALA A 167 -4.83 2.14 2.89
CA ALA A 167 -5.56 2.53 4.09
C ALA A 167 -4.87 1.92 5.32
N TYR A 168 -4.88 2.62 6.44
CA TYR A 168 -4.27 2.14 7.68
C TYR A 168 -4.85 2.85 8.90
N ILE A 169 -4.72 2.23 10.06
CA ILE A 169 -5.11 2.81 11.33
C ILE A 169 -3.89 3.43 12.01
N THR A 170 -4.05 4.61 12.58
CA THR A 170 -3.04 5.22 13.44
C THR A 170 -3.65 5.60 14.78
N SER A 171 -2.90 5.47 15.86
CA SER A 171 -3.27 6.01 17.15
C SER A 171 -2.23 7.01 17.66
N VAL A 172 -2.72 8.09 18.24
CA VAL A 172 -1.91 9.17 18.82
C VAL A 172 -2.40 9.44 20.23
N ARG A 173 -1.48 9.51 21.19
CA ARG A 173 -1.80 9.90 22.57
C ARG A 173 -1.39 11.35 22.80
N ASP A 174 -2.31 12.15 23.35
CA ASP A 174 -2.01 13.50 23.77
C ASP A 174 -1.19 13.53 25.08
N ARG A 175 -0.76 14.72 25.49
CA ARG A 175 0.00 14.92 26.76
C ARG A 175 -0.78 14.50 28.01
N LYS A 176 -2.09 14.38 27.95
CA LYS A 176 -2.99 13.92 29.02
C LYS A 176 -3.27 12.43 28.98
N GLY A 177 -2.61 11.69 28.06
CA GLY A 177 -2.78 10.24 27.86
C GLY A 177 -4.04 9.83 27.11
N ARG A 178 -4.84 10.78 26.58
CA ARG A 178 -6.04 10.47 25.79
C ARG A 178 -5.63 9.99 24.41
N GLU A 179 -6.14 8.84 24.01
CA GLU A 179 -5.89 8.25 22.72
C GLU A 179 -6.91 8.75 21.69
N THR A 180 -6.43 9.11 20.52
CA THR A 180 -7.23 9.40 19.34
C THR A 180 -6.80 8.49 18.22
N VAL A 181 -7.76 7.78 17.64
CA VAL A 181 -7.54 6.79 16.57
C VAL A 181 -8.05 7.37 15.26
N HIS A 182 -7.27 7.18 14.21
CA HIS A 182 -7.60 7.66 12.87
C HIS A 182 -7.53 6.52 11.86
N LEU A 183 -8.52 6.46 10.98
CA LEU A 183 -8.42 5.75 9.72
C LEU A 183 -7.91 6.73 8.67
N LYS A 184 -6.77 6.40 8.07
CA LYS A 184 -6.10 7.23 7.06
C LYS A 184 -6.02 6.52 5.73
N VAL A 185 -5.98 7.30 4.67
CA VAL A 185 -5.66 6.86 3.30
C VAL A 185 -4.48 7.69 2.82
N ALA A 186 -3.49 7.05 2.21
CA ALA A 186 -2.31 7.69 1.64
C ALA A 186 -1.97 7.07 0.29
N ASP A 187 -1.06 7.69 -0.47
CA ASP A 187 -0.44 7.07 -1.64
C ASP A 187 0.30 5.79 -1.23
N ALA A 188 0.54 4.87 -2.17
CA ALA A 188 1.14 3.57 -1.87
C ALA A 188 2.55 3.64 -1.25
N ASP A 189 3.23 4.77 -1.39
CA ASP A 189 4.52 5.07 -0.76
C ASP A 189 4.41 5.74 0.62
N GLY A 190 3.18 6.00 1.08
CA GLY A 190 2.88 6.62 2.37
C GLY A 190 2.78 8.15 2.33
N PHE A 191 2.92 8.81 1.18
CA PHE A 191 2.74 10.24 1.04
C PHE A 191 1.26 10.66 1.06
N ASN A 192 0.99 11.96 1.22
CA ASN A 192 -0.34 12.57 1.22
C ASN A 192 -1.36 11.88 2.15
N PRO A 193 -1.05 11.60 3.42
CA PRO A 193 -1.98 10.92 4.31
C PRO A 193 -3.19 11.78 4.62
N GLN A 194 -4.37 11.33 4.19
CA GLN A 194 -5.66 11.96 4.46
C GLN A 194 -6.39 11.20 5.57
N THR A 195 -6.87 11.91 6.59
CA THR A 195 -7.69 11.31 7.64
C THR A 195 -9.15 11.28 7.18
N ILE A 196 -9.70 10.06 7.04
CA ILE A 196 -11.09 9.86 6.62
C ILE A 196 -12.05 9.58 7.78
N VAL A 197 -11.52 9.06 8.91
CA VAL A 197 -12.28 8.89 10.16
C VAL A 197 -11.40 9.26 11.36
N THR A 198 -11.98 9.97 12.32
CA THR A 198 -11.38 10.22 13.64
C THR A 198 -12.31 9.70 14.73
N SER A 199 -11.76 9.00 15.71
CA SER A 199 -12.51 8.41 16.82
C SER A 199 -11.69 8.44 18.11
N THR A 200 -12.38 8.51 19.24
CA THR A 200 -11.80 8.26 20.57
C THR A 200 -11.91 6.79 20.98
N GLU A 201 -12.62 6.01 20.18
CA GLU A 201 -12.81 4.57 20.36
C GLU A 201 -12.04 3.82 19.28
N PRO A 202 -11.73 2.53 19.45
CA PRO A 202 -10.97 1.76 18.47
C PRO A 202 -11.60 1.75 17.08
N LEU A 203 -10.73 1.84 16.07
CA LEU A 203 -10.99 1.56 14.67
C LEU A 203 -10.13 0.38 14.26
N MET A 204 -10.65 -0.55 13.44
CA MET A 204 -9.96 -1.79 13.07
C MET A 204 -10.37 -2.28 11.68
N SER A 205 -9.53 -3.16 11.13
CA SER A 205 -9.80 -3.99 9.96
C SER A 205 -10.32 -3.22 8.74
N PRO A 206 -9.61 -2.19 8.26
CA PRO A 206 -9.98 -1.54 7.03
C PRO A 206 -9.84 -2.50 5.84
N ALA A 207 -10.83 -2.48 4.94
CA ALA A 207 -10.85 -3.29 3.74
C ALA A 207 -11.41 -2.49 2.57
N TRP A 208 -10.66 -2.40 1.47
CA TRP A 208 -11.08 -1.70 0.27
C TRP A 208 -12.13 -2.48 -0.53
N SER A 209 -13.14 -1.78 -1.07
CA SER A 209 -13.99 -2.34 -2.10
C SER A 209 -13.23 -2.53 -3.41
N PRO A 210 -13.61 -3.49 -4.27
CA PRO A 210 -12.89 -3.79 -5.51
C PRO A 210 -12.81 -2.62 -6.50
N ASP A 211 -13.73 -1.66 -6.40
CA ASP A 211 -13.75 -0.43 -7.20
C ASP A 211 -12.84 0.69 -6.65
N GLY A 212 -12.18 0.47 -5.50
CA GLY A 212 -11.31 1.44 -4.84
C GLY A 212 -12.04 2.69 -4.29
N ARG A 213 -13.39 2.69 -4.27
CA ARG A 213 -14.18 3.84 -3.88
C ARG A 213 -14.62 3.82 -2.42
N ARG A 214 -14.76 2.63 -1.82
CA ARG A 214 -15.28 2.46 -0.47
C ARG A 214 -14.31 1.70 0.41
N ILE A 215 -14.37 1.97 1.70
CA ILE A 215 -13.66 1.21 2.73
C ILE A 215 -14.70 0.69 3.71
N ALA A 216 -14.67 -0.63 3.97
CA ALA A 216 -15.31 -1.24 5.11
C ALA A 216 -14.34 -1.23 6.28
N TYR A 217 -14.83 -0.95 7.50
CA TYR A 217 -14.01 -0.94 8.71
C TYR A 217 -14.86 -1.22 9.94
N VAL A 218 -14.23 -1.64 11.02
CA VAL A 218 -14.85 -1.81 12.33
C VAL A 218 -14.68 -0.54 13.15
N SER A 219 -15.76 -0.08 13.80
CA SER A 219 -15.74 1.05 14.73
C SER A 219 -16.46 0.72 16.02
N PHE A 220 -15.88 1.15 17.13
CA PHE A 220 -16.46 1.04 18.47
C PHE A 220 -17.12 2.36 18.95
N GLU A 221 -17.38 3.31 18.07
CA GLU A 221 -17.93 4.65 18.42
C GLU A 221 -19.22 4.61 19.26
N LYS A 222 -19.96 3.50 19.26
CA LYS A 222 -21.14 3.27 20.11
C LYS A 222 -20.87 2.26 21.22
N ARG A 223 -19.62 2.14 21.66
CA ARG A 223 -19.15 1.19 22.70
C ARG A 223 -19.41 -0.28 22.37
N ARG A 224 -19.76 -0.58 21.12
CA ARG A 224 -19.94 -1.94 20.59
C ARG A 224 -19.35 -1.98 19.17
N PRO A 225 -18.68 -3.09 18.80
CA PRO A 225 -18.13 -3.22 17.46
C PRO A 225 -19.27 -3.20 16.44
N SER A 226 -19.09 -2.42 15.42
CA SER A 226 -20.01 -2.31 14.28
C SER A 226 -19.21 -2.18 13.00
N VAL A 227 -19.68 -2.78 11.92
CA VAL A 227 -19.05 -2.63 10.61
C VAL A 227 -19.70 -1.47 9.85
N TRP A 228 -18.86 -0.59 9.36
CA TRP A 228 -19.23 0.56 8.56
C TRP A 228 -18.66 0.43 7.16
N VAL A 229 -19.36 0.97 6.18
CA VAL A 229 -18.88 1.18 4.81
C VAL A 229 -18.91 2.68 4.54
N GLN A 230 -17.79 3.24 4.12
CA GLN A 230 -17.62 4.65 3.84
C GLN A 230 -17.09 4.87 2.42
N ASP A 231 -17.67 5.81 1.68
CA ASP A 231 -17.13 6.32 0.43
C ASP A 231 -15.99 7.29 0.74
N VAL A 232 -14.81 7.03 0.19
CA VAL A 232 -13.57 7.77 0.51
C VAL A 232 -13.53 9.16 -0.09
N PHE A 233 -14.33 9.42 -1.14
CA PHE A 233 -14.36 10.71 -1.83
C PHE A 233 -15.41 11.66 -1.24
N THR A 234 -16.58 11.11 -0.88
CA THR A 234 -17.70 11.92 -0.37
C THR A 234 -17.79 11.94 1.16
N GLY A 235 -17.08 11.02 1.83
CA GLY A 235 -17.17 10.83 3.28
C GLY A 235 -18.49 10.20 3.75
N LYS A 236 -19.45 9.93 2.85
CA LYS A 236 -20.72 9.30 3.21
C LYS A 236 -20.47 7.89 3.73
N ARG A 237 -21.02 7.59 4.91
CA ARG A 237 -20.84 6.30 5.55
C ARG A 237 -22.17 5.68 6.01
N GLN A 238 -22.21 4.36 5.99
CA GLN A 238 -23.36 3.56 6.40
C GLN A 238 -22.92 2.44 7.34
N ARG A 239 -23.62 2.26 8.44
CA ARG A 239 -23.44 1.09 9.30
C ARG A 239 -24.16 -0.11 8.68
N VAL A 240 -23.40 -1.15 8.34
CA VAL A 240 -23.92 -2.34 7.64
C VAL A 240 -24.09 -3.55 8.56
N SER A 241 -23.39 -3.59 9.70
CA SER A 241 -23.52 -4.65 10.71
C SER A 241 -23.37 -4.09 12.11
N ALA A 242 -24.27 -4.51 13.03
CA ALA A 242 -24.26 -4.11 14.44
C ALA A 242 -25.02 -5.12 15.31
N TYR A 243 -24.81 -6.41 15.06
CA TYR A 243 -25.43 -7.49 15.81
C TYR A 243 -24.86 -7.58 17.24
N LYS A 244 -25.50 -8.34 18.11
CA LYS A 244 -24.99 -8.62 19.45
C LYS A 244 -23.66 -9.38 19.35
N GLY A 245 -22.68 -9.03 20.19
CA GLY A 245 -21.35 -9.64 20.21
C GLY A 245 -20.40 -9.04 19.16
N ILE A 246 -19.51 -9.87 18.63
CA ILE A 246 -18.50 -9.50 17.66
C ILE A 246 -19.14 -9.13 16.32
N ASN A 247 -18.69 -8.02 15.74
CA ASN A 247 -18.93 -7.60 14.38
C ASN A 247 -17.57 -7.15 13.84
N GLY A 248 -16.90 -7.96 13.04
CA GLY A 248 -15.51 -7.73 12.72
C GLY A 248 -15.04 -8.25 11.37
N ALA A 249 -13.78 -7.97 11.08
CA ALA A 249 -13.01 -8.47 9.97
C ALA A 249 -13.76 -8.47 8.62
N PRO A 250 -14.25 -7.30 8.13
CA PRO A 250 -14.97 -7.24 6.87
C PRO A 250 -14.03 -7.56 5.70
N ALA A 251 -14.51 -8.38 4.76
CA ALA A 251 -13.82 -8.66 3.51
C ALA A 251 -14.81 -8.57 2.34
N TRP A 252 -14.44 -7.81 1.32
CA TRP A 252 -15.27 -7.62 0.13
C TRP A 252 -15.19 -8.80 -0.84
N SER A 253 -16.32 -9.17 -1.41
CA SER A 253 -16.32 -10.06 -2.59
C SER A 253 -15.72 -9.35 -3.80
N PRO A 254 -15.11 -10.07 -4.75
CA PRO A 254 -14.49 -9.47 -5.94
C PRO A 254 -15.44 -8.65 -6.81
N ASP A 255 -16.74 -8.96 -6.80
CA ASP A 255 -17.79 -8.20 -7.50
C ASP A 255 -18.33 -7.00 -6.69
N GLY A 256 -17.84 -6.78 -5.46
CA GLY A 256 -18.25 -5.67 -4.59
C GLY A 256 -19.70 -5.74 -4.07
N ARG A 257 -20.37 -6.88 -4.26
CA ARG A 257 -21.78 -7.07 -3.85
C ARG A 257 -21.92 -7.55 -2.41
N TYR A 258 -20.97 -8.35 -1.94
CA TYR A 258 -21.03 -8.98 -0.65
C TYR A 258 -19.90 -8.54 0.29
N LEU A 259 -20.17 -8.63 1.59
CA LEU A 259 -19.15 -8.61 2.63
C LEU A 259 -19.18 -9.95 3.38
N ALA A 260 -18.03 -10.61 3.49
CA ALA A 260 -17.82 -11.63 4.50
C ALA A 260 -17.46 -10.93 5.82
N LEU A 261 -18.02 -11.41 6.92
CA LEU A 261 -17.92 -10.82 8.26
C LEU A 261 -17.69 -11.92 9.30
N THR A 262 -16.95 -11.59 10.34
CA THR A 262 -16.94 -12.38 11.58
C THR A 262 -18.02 -11.87 12.50
N LEU A 263 -19.01 -12.70 12.83
CA LEU A 263 -20.09 -12.36 13.75
C LEU A 263 -20.25 -13.43 14.83
N SER A 264 -20.47 -13.02 16.10
CA SER A 264 -20.78 -13.95 17.20
C SER A 264 -22.23 -13.85 17.68
N LYS A 265 -23.13 -13.41 16.80
CA LYS A 265 -24.56 -13.18 17.13
C LYS A 265 -25.31 -14.45 17.55
N ASP A 266 -24.88 -15.60 17.11
CA ASP A 266 -25.48 -16.92 17.38
C ASP A 266 -24.74 -17.69 18.50
N GLY A 267 -23.82 -17.00 19.24
CA GLY A 267 -23.10 -17.52 20.41
C GLY A 267 -21.61 -17.71 20.19
N ASN A 268 -21.17 -18.16 19.02
CA ASN A 268 -19.78 -18.37 18.65
C ASN A 268 -19.37 -17.47 17.48
N PRO A 269 -18.10 -17.03 17.36
CA PRO A 269 -17.61 -16.35 16.17
C PRO A 269 -17.61 -17.29 14.96
N ASP A 270 -18.42 -16.97 13.97
CA ASP A 270 -18.55 -17.67 12.70
C ASP A 270 -18.47 -16.68 11.53
N ILE A 271 -18.23 -17.22 10.33
CA ILE A 271 -18.20 -16.43 9.10
C ILE A 271 -19.61 -16.31 8.53
N PHE A 272 -20.00 -15.08 8.24
CA PHE A 272 -21.28 -14.73 7.62
C PHE A 272 -21.05 -13.99 6.31
N ILE A 273 -21.97 -14.12 5.37
CA ILE A 273 -22.02 -13.34 4.12
C ILE A 273 -23.21 -12.40 4.16
N LEU A 274 -22.94 -11.11 4.03
CA LEU A 274 -23.91 -10.02 3.95
C LEU A 274 -24.05 -9.56 2.50
N ASP A 275 -25.26 -9.67 1.90
CA ASP A 275 -25.61 -9.01 0.64
C ASP A 275 -25.89 -7.53 0.92
N LEU A 276 -25.03 -6.63 0.44
CA LEU A 276 -25.13 -5.19 0.69
C LEU A 276 -26.35 -4.55 0.00
N ARG A 277 -26.80 -5.10 -1.12
CA ARG A 277 -27.96 -4.59 -1.87
C ARG A 277 -29.27 -5.06 -1.21
N ARG A 278 -29.37 -6.37 -0.93
CA ARG A 278 -30.59 -6.97 -0.36
C ARG A 278 -30.65 -6.81 1.16
N ARG A 279 -29.55 -6.47 1.81
CA ARG A 279 -29.38 -6.45 3.28
C ARG A 279 -29.70 -7.79 3.93
N SER A 280 -29.51 -8.88 3.20
CA SER A 280 -29.70 -10.23 3.70
C SER A 280 -28.39 -10.81 4.20
N LEU A 281 -28.44 -11.49 5.33
CA LEU A 281 -27.30 -12.11 6.00
C LEU A 281 -27.51 -13.62 6.02
N ARG A 282 -26.48 -14.38 5.64
CA ARG A 282 -26.47 -15.84 5.80
C ARG A 282 -25.17 -16.31 6.46
N PRO A 283 -25.22 -17.31 7.34
CA PRO A 283 -24.02 -17.95 7.84
C PRO A 283 -23.33 -18.74 6.70
N LEU A 284 -22.00 -18.74 6.70
CA LEU A 284 -21.18 -19.59 5.84
C LEU A 284 -20.59 -20.74 6.65
N THR A 285 -20.18 -20.47 7.91
CA THR A 285 -19.71 -21.49 8.84
C THR A 285 -20.64 -21.56 10.06
N ARG A 286 -20.66 -22.73 10.70
CA ARG A 286 -21.33 -23.00 11.99
C ARG A 286 -20.53 -24.07 12.70
N HIS A 287 -19.68 -23.63 13.64
CA HIS A 287 -18.81 -24.56 14.36
C HIS A 287 -18.64 -24.08 15.82
N TRP A 288 -18.28 -24.97 16.73
CA TRP A 288 -17.96 -24.61 18.10
C TRP A 288 -16.60 -23.89 18.23
N ALA A 289 -15.70 -24.08 17.25
CA ALA A 289 -14.42 -23.37 17.17
C ALA A 289 -14.60 -21.93 16.68
N ILE A 290 -13.61 -21.09 16.93
CA ILE A 290 -13.58 -19.69 16.50
C ILE A 290 -13.23 -19.64 15.01
N ASP A 291 -14.18 -19.19 14.18
CA ASP A 291 -13.95 -18.88 12.77
C ASP A 291 -13.93 -17.37 12.58
N THR A 292 -12.80 -16.83 12.09
CA THR A 292 -12.56 -15.38 12.01
C THR A 292 -11.72 -15.00 10.80
N GLU A 293 -11.62 -13.68 10.54
CA GLU A 293 -10.73 -13.10 9.52
C GLU A 293 -10.93 -13.68 8.12
N PRO A 294 -12.16 -13.59 7.57
CA PRO A 294 -12.43 -14.10 6.23
C PRO A 294 -11.69 -13.32 5.15
N ALA A 295 -11.27 -14.01 4.09
CA ALA A 295 -10.67 -13.45 2.89
C ALA A 295 -11.22 -14.14 1.65
N TRP A 296 -11.80 -13.36 0.72
CA TRP A 296 -12.32 -13.90 -0.54
C TRP A 296 -11.19 -14.27 -1.48
N SER A 297 -11.31 -15.43 -2.13
CA SER A 297 -10.46 -15.74 -3.29
C SER A 297 -10.76 -14.78 -4.45
N PRO A 298 -9.77 -14.44 -5.30
CA PRO A 298 -9.96 -13.48 -6.41
C PRO A 298 -11.03 -13.91 -7.42
N ASP A 299 -11.24 -15.21 -7.58
CA ASP A 299 -12.27 -15.78 -8.46
C ASP A 299 -13.68 -15.83 -7.80
N GLY A 300 -13.77 -15.42 -6.54
CA GLY A 300 -15.03 -15.39 -5.78
C GLY A 300 -15.59 -16.75 -5.39
N ARG A 301 -14.88 -17.85 -5.61
CA ARG A 301 -15.40 -19.21 -5.33
C ARG A 301 -15.21 -19.67 -3.91
N TYR A 302 -14.17 -19.18 -3.22
CA TYR A 302 -13.82 -19.60 -1.87
C TYR A 302 -13.69 -18.42 -0.91
N ILE A 303 -13.86 -18.70 0.37
CA ILE A 303 -13.44 -17.84 1.47
C ILE A 303 -12.40 -18.60 2.29
N ALA A 304 -11.18 -18.04 2.40
CA ALA A 304 -10.20 -18.47 3.38
C ALA A 304 -10.52 -17.78 4.72
N PHE A 305 -10.26 -18.45 5.84
CA PHE A 305 -10.50 -17.91 7.17
C PHE A 305 -9.60 -18.56 8.21
N THR A 306 -9.40 -17.90 9.33
CA THR A 306 -8.68 -18.44 10.48
C THR A 306 -9.62 -19.26 11.33
N SER A 307 -9.21 -20.49 11.71
CA SER A 307 -9.98 -21.37 12.59
C SER A 307 -9.09 -22.16 13.53
N ASP A 308 -9.51 -22.31 14.79
CA ASP A 308 -8.85 -23.15 15.78
C ASP A 308 -9.47 -24.57 15.93
N ARG A 309 -10.33 -24.99 14.99
CA ARG A 309 -11.00 -26.29 14.97
C ARG A 309 -10.05 -27.50 15.01
N GLY A 310 -8.82 -27.32 14.59
CA GLY A 310 -7.74 -28.32 14.68
C GLY A 310 -6.88 -28.21 15.95
N GLY A 311 -7.32 -27.43 16.95
CA GLY A 311 -6.63 -27.21 18.24
C GLY A 311 -5.82 -25.92 18.30
N THR A 312 -5.24 -25.46 17.22
CA THR A 312 -4.52 -24.18 17.11
C THR A 312 -4.96 -23.41 15.87
N PRO A 313 -4.86 -22.06 15.86
CA PRO A 313 -5.25 -21.27 14.71
C PRO A 313 -4.53 -21.68 13.43
N GLN A 314 -5.29 -22.01 12.41
CA GLN A 314 -4.83 -22.41 11.07
C GLN A 314 -5.74 -21.79 10.01
N ILE A 315 -5.25 -21.70 8.78
CA ILE A 315 -6.05 -21.25 7.65
C ILE A 315 -6.85 -22.42 7.10
N TYR A 316 -8.15 -22.21 6.99
CA TYR A 316 -9.11 -23.07 6.31
C TYR A 316 -9.73 -22.34 5.14
N ARG A 317 -10.25 -23.06 4.16
CA ARG A 317 -11.07 -22.51 3.08
C ARG A 317 -12.40 -23.24 2.99
N VAL A 318 -13.42 -22.55 2.53
CA VAL A 318 -14.75 -23.11 2.29
C VAL A 318 -15.34 -22.52 1.00
N PRO A 319 -16.07 -23.32 0.17
CA PRO A 319 -16.78 -22.76 -0.98
C PRO A 319 -17.80 -21.72 -0.54
N VAL A 320 -17.97 -20.64 -1.30
CA VAL A 320 -18.95 -19.57 -1.01
C VAL A 320 -20.37 -20.10 -1.02
N SER A 321 -20.66 -21.16 -1.80
CA SER A 321 -21.94 -21.88 -1.78
C SER A 321 -22.22 -22.64 -0.48
N GLY A 322 -21.22 -22.79 0.38
CA GLY A 322 -21.27 -23.65 1.57
C GLY A 322 -20.61 -25.00 1.33
N GLY A 323 -20.46 -25.80 2.36
CA GLY A 323 -19.82 -27.11 2.34
C GLY A 323 -18.90 -27.31 3.54
N THR A 324 -18.11 -28.38 3.51
CA THR A 324 -17.14 -28.69 4.55
C THR A 324 -15.87 -27.85 4.37
N PRO A 325 -15.42 -27.10 5.40
CA PRO A 325 -14.16 -26.40 5.33
C PRO A 325 -12.95 -27.34 5.22
N GLU A 326 -12.01 -27.00 4.35
CA GLU A 326 -10.76 -27.71 4.14
C GLU A 326 -9.60 -26.93 4.79
N ARG A 327 -8.70 -27.63 5.48
CA ARG A 327 -7.49 -27.02 6.04
C ARG A 327 -6.49 -26.73 4.91
N VAL A 328 -5.89 -25.53 4.95
CA VAL A 328 -4.94 -25.06 3.93
C VAL A 328 -3.52 -25.05 4.46
N THR A 329 -3.32 -24.75 5.75
CA THR A 329 -1.99 -24.68 6.37
C THR A 329 -1.70 -25.89 7.24
N PHE A 330 -0.55 -26.52 7.05
CA PHE A 330 -0.11 -27.71 7.77
C PHE A 330 1.19 -27.51 8.54
N GLU A 331 1.99 -26.51 8.13
CA GLU A 331 3.22 -26.14 8.80
C GLU A 331 3.00 -25.06 9.88
N GLY A 332 3.77 -25.15 10.96
CA GLY A 332 3.71 -24.19 12.08
C GLY A 332 2.54 -24.42 13.03
N SER A 333 2.66 -23.86 14.23
CA SER A 333 1.68 -23.99 15.31
C SER A 333 0.62 -22.89 15.31
N TYR A 334 0.76 -21.87 14.46
CA TYR A 334 -0.16 -20.73 14.37
C TYR A 334 -0.07 -20.11 12.98
N ASN A 335 -1.19 -20.07 12.29
CA ASN A 335 -1.36 -19.37 11.01
C ASN A 335 -2.72 -18.66 11.02
N ALA A 336 -2.73 -17.34 10.77
CA ALA A 336 -3.91 -16.50 10.88
C ALA A 336 -3.90 -15.35 9.87
N ARG A 337 -5.07 -14.74 9.66
CA ARG A 337 -5.26 -13.51 8.89
C ARG A 337 -4.70 -13.61 7.46
N ALA A 338 -5.24 -14.56 6.71
CA ALA A 338 -4.85 -14.80 5.33
C ALA A 338 -5.31 -13.66 4.40
N ALA A 339 -4.47 -13.33 3.43
CA ALA A 339 -4.80 -12.49 2.28
C ALA A 339 -4.40 -13.23 1.01
N TRP A 340 -5.30 -13.30 0.03
CA TRP A 340 -5.02 -13.90 -1.27
C TRP A 340 -4.18 -12.97 -2.15
N SER A 341 -3.23 -13.54 -2.89
CA SER A 341 -2.61 -12.85 -4.02
C SER A 341 -3.64 -12.61 -5.14
N PRO A 342 -3.49 -11.55 -5.96
CA PRO A 342 -4.43 -11.24 -7.02
C PRO A 342 -4.65 -12.34 -8.06
N ASP A 343 -3.64 -13.18 -8.29
CA ASP A 343 -3.70 -14.36 -9.18
C ASP A 343 -4.31 -15.61 -8.51
N GLY A 344 -4.54 -15.56 -7.20
CA GLY A 344 -5.12 -16.67 -6.43
C GLY A 344 -4.16 -17.81 -6.11
N ARG A 345 -2.88 -17.69 -6.47
CA ARG A 345 -1.87 -18.74 -6.22
C ARG A 345 -1.34 -18.73 -4.80
N TYR A 346 -1.13 -17.53 -4.23
CA TYR A 346 -0.49 -17.39 -2.93
C TYR A 346 -1.46 -16.91 -1.85
N LEU A 347 -1.15 -17.32 -0.61
CA LEU A 347 -1.74 -16.76 0.62
C LEU A 347 -0.64 -16.12 1.46
N ALA A 348 -0.70 -14.81 1.65
CA ALA A 348 0.06 -14.14 2.70
C ALA A 348 -0.69 -14.28 4.03
N MET A 349 0.03 -14.55 5.13
CA MET A 349 -0.58 -14.74 6.44
C MET A 349 0.38 -14.39 7.57
N VAL A 350 -0.15 -14.25 8.75
CA VAL A 350 0.64 -14.19 9.98
C VAL A 350 0.96 -15.61 10.42
N THR A 351 2.22 -15.95 10.53
CA THR A 351 2.69 -17.26 11.01
C THR A 351 3.62 -17.11 12.20
N ARG A 352 3.60 -18.07 13.12
CA ARG A 352 4.46 -18.08 14.30
C ARG A 352 5.73 -18.91 14.04
N VAL A 353 6.89 -18.24 14.11
CA VAL A 353 8.21 -18.85 13.92
C VAL A 353 9.10 -18.50 15.11
N ASN A 354 9.56 -19.49 15.86
CA ASN A 354 10.45 -19.30 17.02
C ASN A 354 9.92 -18.25 18.02
N GLY A 355 8.62 -18.28 18.31
CA GLY A 355 7.97 -17.37 19.25
C GLY A 355 7.65 -15.97 18.70
N ALA A 356 8.07 -15.63 17.49
CA ALA A 356 7.77 -14.38 16.80
C ALA A 356 6.64 -14.56 15.79
N PHE A 357 5.79 -13.53 15.64
CA PHE A 357 4.79 -13.46 14.57
C PHE A 357 5.39 -12.79 13.35
N ARG A 358 5.34 -13.44 12.21
CA ARG A 358 5.94 -13.00 10.96
C ARG A 358 4.99 -13.14 9.79
N ILE A 359 5.27 -12.43 8.71
CA ILE A 359 4.54 -12.61 7.46
C ILE A 359 5.13 -13.82 6.73
N GLY A 360 4.28 -14.82 6.51
CA GLY A 360 4.53 -15.98 5.68
C GLY A 360 3.78 -15.87 4.36
N LEU A 361 4.35 -16.45 3.32
CA LEU A 361 3.77 -16.60 1.99
C LEU A 361 3.67 -18.09 1.67
N LEU A 362 2.44 -18.59 1.54
CA LEU A 362 2.13 -19.98 1.20
C LEU A 362 1.81 -20.07 -0.30
N ASP A 363 2.51 -20.90 -1.03
CA ASP A 363 2.10 -21.33 -2.36
C ASP A 363 1.02 -22.41 -2.23
N THR A 364 -0.19 -22.13 -2.67
CA THR A 364 -1.34 -23.02 -2.50
C THR A 364 -1.33 -24.22 -3.44
N GLU A 365 -0.47 -24.22 -4.47
CA GLU A 365 -0.34 -25.33 -5.42
C GLU A 365 0.58 -26.45 -4.90
N ASN A 366 1.67 -26.09 -4.23
CA ASN A 366 2.68 -27.04 -3.76
C ASN A 366 2.84 -27.09 -2.23
N GLY A 367 2.17 -26.20 -1.49
CA GLY A 367 2.21 -26.16 -0.03
C GLY A 367 3.48 -25.52 0.56
N ALA A 368 4.37 -24.94 -0.26
CA ALA A 368 5.62 -24.35 0.22
C ALA A 368 5.34 -23.06 0.98
N LEU A 369 5.88 -22.95 2.21
CA LEU A 369 5.78 -21.78 3.06
C LEU A 369 7.11 -21.03 3.12
N GLN A 370 7.14 -19.79 2.64
CA GLN A 370 8.27 -18.89 2.73
C GLN A 370 8.02 -17.82 3.81
N ILE A 371 9.02 -17.52 4.64
CA ILE A 371 8.95 -16.44 5.63
C ILE A 371 9.56 -15.18 5.02
N LEU A 372 8.73 -14.13 4.87
CA LEU A 372 9.12 -12.89 4.19
C LEU A 372 9.59 -11.80 5.16
N SER A 373 9.08 -11.78 6.39
CA SER A 373 9.41 -10.72 7.35
C SER A 373 10.34 -11.19 8.46
N ARG A 374 10.96 -10.23 9.16
CA ARG A 374 11.99 -10.52 10.19
C ARG A 374 11.63 -9.95 11.56
N GLY A 375 10.48 -9.30 11.68
CA GLY A 375 10.01 -8.70 12.93
C GLY A 375 9.66 -9.73 13.99
N ARG A 376 9.35 -9.24 15.19
CA ARG A 376 8.85 -10.08 16.29
C ARG A 376 7.33 -10.08 16.37
N LEU A 377 6.70 -9.04 15.85
CA LEU A 377 5.26 -8.83 15.86
C LEU A 377 4.86 -8.14 14.54
N ASP A 378 4.86 -8.91 13.47
CA ASP A 378 4.43 -8.49 12.15
C ASP A 378 3.02 -9.01 11.92
N GLU A 379 2.13 -8.15 11.40
CA GLU A 379 0.70 -8.46 11.29
C GLU A 379 0.06 -7.80 10.07
N SER A 380 -1.15 -8.28 9.74
CA SER A 380 -2.04 -7.66 8.74
C SER A 380 -1.43 -7.54 7.35
N PRO A 381 -1.00 -8.64 6.73
CA PRO A 381 -0.50 -8.60 5.37
C PRO A 381 -1.61 -8.22 4.37
N SER A 382 -1.25 -7.39 3.38
CA SER A 382 -2.12 -7.02 2.26
C SER A 382 -1.30 -6.90 0.98
N PHE A 383 -1.72 -7.57 -0.09
CA PHE A 383 -1.03 -7.54 -1.38
C PHE A 383 -1.23 -6.22 -2.12
N ALA A 384 -0.19 -5.80 -2.84
CA ALA A 384 -0.32 -4.88 -3.96
C ALA A 384 -1.17 -5.51 -5.06
N PRO A 385 -1.95 -4.73 -5.84
CA PRO A 385 -2.88 -5.28 -6.83
C PRO A 385 -2.19 -6.02 -7.99
N ASN A 386 -0.88 -5.86 -8.19
CA ASN A 386 -0.09 -6.67 -9.14
C ASN A 386 0.59 -7.88 -8.50
N GLY A 387 0.39 -8.14 -7.22
CA GLY A 387 0.98 -9.27 -6.52
C GLY A 387 2.47 -9.17 -6.22
N SER A 388 3.16 -8.08 -6.61
CA SER A 388 4.62 -7.99 -6.49
C SER A 388 5.11 -7.69 -5.08
N MET A 389 4.27 -7.04 -4.26
CA MET A 389 4.60 -6.57 -2.92
C MET A 389 3.50 -6.92 -1.92
N ILE A 390 3.88 -7.02 -0.65
CA ILE A 390 2.97 -7.17 0.49
C ILE A 390 3.29 -6.05 1.48
N ILE A 391 2.27 -5.23 1.82
CA ILE A 391 2.34 -4.29 2.94
C ILE A 391 1.89 -4.99 4.22
N TYR A 392 2.52 -4.67 5.34
CA TYR A 392 2.18 -5.20 6.66
C TYR A 392 2.54 -4.21 7.77
N ALA A 393 1.94 -4.37 8.93
CA ALA A 393 2.32 -3.63 10.12
C ALA A 393 3.36 -4.42 10.90
N GLY A 394 4.38 -3.73 11.40
CA GLY A 394 5.41 -4.29 12.28
C GLY A 394 5.87 -3.25 13.29
N ARG A 395 6.85 -3.59 14.12
CA ARG A 395 7.37 -2.65 15.12
C ARG A 395 8.79 -2.22 14.79
N ASP A 396 9.03 -0.90 14.93
CA ASP A 396 10.34 -0.30 14.92
C ASP A 396 10.52 0.54 16.19
N LYS A 397 11.56 0.23 17.00
CA LYS A 397 11.84 0.91 18.28
C LYS A 397 10.60 1.04 19.18
N GLY A 398 9.78 -0.02 19.22
CA GLY A 398 8.57 -0.08 20.05
C GLY A 398 7.33 0.59 19.45
N ARG A 399 7.42 1.27 18.31
CA ARG A 399 6.30 1.90 17.60
C ARG A 399 5.81 1.03 16.46
N GLY A 400 4.51 0.99 16.24
CA GLY A 400 3.91 0.42 15.05
C GLY A 400 4.27 1.25 13.82
N VAL A 401 4.74 0.58 12.76
CA VAL A 401 5.12 1.18 11.48
C VAL A 401 4.70 0.28 10.34
N LEU A 402 4.55 0.84 9.14
CA LEU A 402 4.28 0.06 7.94
C LEU A 402 5.58 -0.35 7.24
N TRP A 403 5.59 -1.60 6.84
CA TRP A 403 6.62 -2.22 6.02
C TRP A 403 6.01 -2.73 4.73
N ALA A 404 6.80 -2.74 3.66
CA ALA A 404 6.49 -3.48 2.46
C ALA A 404 7.62 -4.46 2.15
N VAL A 405 7.27 -5.65 1.68
CA VAL A 405 8.22 -6.69 1.28
C VAL A 405 7.81 -7.24 -0.08
N SER A 406 8.79 -7.49 -0.96
CA SER A 406 8.52 -8.16 -2.23
C SER A 406 8.15 -9.64 -2.01
N THR A 407 7.30 -10.18 -2.87
CA THR A 407 6.83 -11.57 -2.75
C THR A 407 7.96 -12.59 -2.95
N ASP A 408 9.08 -12.21 -3.57
CA ASP A 408 10.31 -12.99 -3.64
C ASP A 408 11.22 -12.82 -2.42
N GLY A 409 10.86 -11.95 -1.46
CA GLY A 409 11.58 -11.70 -0.22
C GLY A 409 12.88 -10.90 -0.36
N ARG A 410 13.24 -10.42 -1.56
CA ARG A 410 14.52 -9.74 -1.83
C ARG A 410 14.54 -8.29 -1.38
N VAL A 411 13.41 -7.61 -1.43
CA VAL A 411 13.26 -6.20 -1.08
C VAL A 411 12.37 -6.05 0.11
N ARG A 412 12.84 -5.31 1.10
CA ARG A 412 12.06 -4.89 2.25
C ARG A 412 12.27 -3.40 2.48
N GLN A 413 11.21 -2.67 2.69
CA GLN A 413 11.26 -1.24 2.90
C GLN A 413 10.30 -0.81 4.01
N ARG A 414 10.73 0.19 4.77
CA ARG A 414 9.87 0.89 5.71
C ARG A 414 9.19 2.04 4.99
N LEU A 415 7.87 2.15 5.07
CA LEU A 415 7.15 3.29 4.53
C LEU A 415 7.41 4.53 5.38
N ALA A 416 7.61 5.67 4.69
CA ALA A 416 7.99 6.93 5.33
C ALA A 416 6.87 7.52 6.22
N ASN A 417 7.31 8.22 7.27
CA ASN A 417 6.64 9.31 8.00
C ASN A 417 5.17 9.14 8.40
N GLN A 418 4.88 8.11 9.19
CA GLN A 418 3.58 8.04 9.82
C GLN A 418 3.67 8.52 11.27
N ALA A 419 2.88 9.53 11.61
CA ALA A 419 2.74 9.98 13.00
C ALA A 419 1.91 8.97 13.80
N GLY A 420 2.35 8.66 15.04
CA GLY A 420 1.63 7.77 15.94
C GLY A 420 2.06 6.30 15.82
N ASP A 421 1.26 5.44 16.42
CA ASP A 421 1.38 3.98 16.36
C ASP A 421 0.51 3.48 15.20
N VAL A 422 1.12 2.84 14.20
CA VAL A 422 0.45 2.49 12.94
C VAL A 422 0.22 0.99 12.87
N ARG A 423 -0.98 0.60 12.39
CA ARG A 423 -1.39 -0.79 12.30
C ARG A 423 -2.39 -1.05 11.17
N GLU A 424 -2.63 -2.30 10.88
CA GLU A 424 -3.69 -2.81 10.03
C GLU A 424 -3.75 -2.15 8.64
N PRO A 425 -2.68 -2.21 7.84
CA PRO A 425 -2.71 -1.70 6.49
C PRO A 425 -3.59 -2.55 5.57
N ALA A 426 -4.19 -1.89 4.58
CA ALA A 426 -4.88 -2.50 3.47
C ALA A 426 -4.48 -1.79 2.18
N TRP A 427 -3.94 -2.51 1.21
CA TRP A 427 -3.60 -1.99 -0.10
C TRP A 427 -4.87 -1.87 -0.95
N SER A 428 -5.02 -0.76 -1.70
CA SER A 428 -6.16 -0.58 -2.58
C SER A 428 -6.03 -1.44 -3.84
N PRO A 429 -7.14 -1.77 -4.52
CA PRO A 429 -7.10 -2.19 -5.91
C PRO A 429 -6.57 -1.05 -6.79
N TYR A 430 -6.37 -1.34 -8.07
CA TYR A 430 -6.12 -0.31 -9.08
C TYR A 430 -7.26 0.72 -9.12
N HIS A 431 -6.92 1.98 -9.42
CA HIS A 431 -7.94 2.96 -9.75
C HIS A 431 -8.65 2.52 -11.04
N GLN A 432 -9.98 2.45 -11.01
CA GLN A 432 -10.76 2.34 -12.24
C GLN A 432 -10.64 3.69 -12.96
N GLN A 433 -10.12 3.66 -14.19
CA GLN A 433 -10.01 4.83 -15.07
C GLN A 433 -11.37 5.25 -15.59
#